data_597e53c82723d2c2a04444a52255301a
#
_entry.id   597e53c82723d2c2a04444a52255301a
#
_cell.length_a   1.000
_cell.length_b   1.000
_cell.length_c   1.000
_cell.angle_alpha   90.00
_cell.angle_beta   90.00
_cell.angle_gamma   90.00
#
_symmetry.space_group_name_H-M   'P 1'
#
loop_
_entity.id
_entity.type
_entity.pdbx_description
1 polymer ?
#
loop_
_entity_poly.entity_id
_entity_poly.type
_entity_poly.pdbx_seq_one_letter_code
_entity_poly.pdbx_strand_id
1 'polypeptide(L)'
;HEDQTKENYMNFNAYTEYSHSLESGHNFKGMIGFQAEEMKQQTFGATRKGIIVPELPEIDITTGLDYTGKVVSPSVNGSRAAWSTAGFFGRINYDYKGKYLAEVNIRYDGTSRFRREQRWNWFPSFSLGWNIARENFWESLSEYVGTLKLRGSYGELGNQNTKSWYPTYQTLGVSAGGGGWIQNGIKPNTATVPGLISSTMGWERIRNWNIGLDFGAFNNRLTGSFDYYTRETLDMIGPAPELPSILGLSVPKTNNTDLRTYGFDLEIAWQDRLRNGLGYGIKFVLSDSQTEITRYPNPTNTLDKYRKGRMLGDIYGYETIGIAKSDAEMEEHLASLPNGGQNALGSNWEAGDIMYKDLNGDGKIDGGGNKYDDMGDRKILGNNKPRYQFGIDLNADWKGFDFRAFFQGVMKRDYWQGSAYFWGATSLWHSTGFVEHADYFRAEPSNDLPTNLDAYYPRPIFGSDKNKQTQSGYLQDASYIRLKNLQFGYTLPVSLTKKFAVSKLRIFVSGENLWTGTSLTKIFDPETIGGGDEYNGNAYPLSRTFSVGLNVTL
;
A
#
# COMPACT_ATOMS: atom_id res chain seq x y z
N HIS A 1 -21.14 28.27 -5.28
CA HIS A 1 -21.44 26.90 -4.87
C HIS A 1 -21.10 26.73 -3.40
N GLU A 2 -22.07 26.33 -2.63
CA GLU A 2 -21.88 26.01 -1.22
C GLU A 2 -22.40 24.61 -0.97
N ASP A 3 -21.57 23.79 -0.29
CA ASP A 3 -21.91 22.44 0.16
C ASP A 3 -21.74 22.35 1.67
N GLN A 4 -22.71 21.74 2.31
CA GLN A 4 -22.63 21.39 3.72
C GLN A 4 -22.79 19.89 3.89
N THR A 5 -21.86 19.28 4.61
CA THR A 5 -21.98 17.90 5.08
C THR A 5 -22.07 17.90 6.60
N LYS A 6 -23.14 17.32 7.11
CA LYS A 6 -23.34 17.07 8.55
C LYS A 6 -23.23 15.59 8.83
N GLU A 7 -22.30 15.22 9.71
CA GLU A 7 -22.09 13.86 10.16
C GLU A 7 -22.35 13.76 11.66
N ASN A 8 -23.16 12.77 12.04
CA ASN A 8 -23.38 12.42 13.43
C ASN A 8 -22.92 10.97 13.62
N TYR A 9 -21.85 10.79 14.37
CA TYR A 9 -21.36 9.49 14.79
C TYR A 9 -21.65 9.29 16.28
N MET A 10 -22.23 8.15 16.61
CA MET A 10 -22.46 7.73 17.99
C MET A 10 -21.85 6.35 18.19
N ASN A 11 -21.18 6.18 19.30
CA ASN A 11 -20.64 4.89 19.76
C ASN A 11 -21.09 4.68 21.20
N PHE A 12 -21.71 3.52 21.44
CA PHE A 12 -22.08 3.05 22.76
C PHE A 12 -21.31 1.77 23.06
N ASN A 13 -20.62 1.74 24.18
CA ASN A 13 -19.84 0.58 24.63
C ASN A 13 -20.11 0.35 26.11
N ALA A 14 -20.58 -0.84 26.47
CA ALA A 14 -20.82 -1.27 27.84
C ALA A 14 -20.20 -2.64 28.06
N TYR A 15 -19.39 -2.78 29.08
CA TYR A 15 -18.78 -4.04 29.44
C TYR A 15 -18.63 -4.19 30.94
N THR A 16 -18.52 -5.42 31.40
CA THR A 16 -18.15 -5.76 32.76
C THR A 16 -16.99 -6.75 32.76
N GLU A 17 -16.16 -6.63 33.75
CA GLU A 17 -14.96 -7.43 33.92
C GLU A 17 -14.92 -7.99 35.35
N TYR A 18 -14.52 -9.24 35.46
CA TYR A 18 -14.30 -9.91 36.72
C TYR A 18 -12.93 -10.59 36.73
N SER A 19 -12.16 -10.38 37.78
CA SER A 19 -10.84 -11.00 37.97
C SER A 19 -10.84 -11.81 39.26
N HIS A 20 -10.26 -13.00 39.21
CA HIS A 20 -10.11 -13.87 40.36
C HIS A 20 -8.74 -14.56 40.36
N SER A 21 -8.03 -14.46 41.48
CA SER A 21 -6.72 -15.10 41.69
C SER A 21 -6.81 -16.10 42.83
N LEU A 22 -6.32 -17.31 42.57
CA LEU A 22 -6.23 -18.39 43.55
C LEU A 22 -4.84 -18.44 44.18
N GLU A 23 -4.74 -18.78 45.46
CA GLU A 23 -3.44 -18.95 46.16
C GLU A 23 -2.53 -19.97 45.48
N SER A 24 -3.08 -20.96 44.76
CA SER A 24 -2.37 -21.93 43.96
C SER A 24 -1.64 -21.35 42.75
N GLY A 25 -1.85 -20.04 42.46
CA GLY A 25 -1.21 -19.32 41.35
C GLY A 25 -1.99 -19.34 40.03
N HIS A 26 -3.25 -19.73 40.05
CA HIS A 26 -4.16 -19.61 38.91
C HIS A 26 -4.85 -18.24 38.93
N ASN A 27 -4.76 -17.51 37.84
CA ASN A 27 -5.40 -16.21 37.68
C ASN A 27 -6.36 -16.30 36.49
N PHE A 28 -7.59 -15.86 36.73
CA PHE A 28 -8.65 -15.80 35.73
C PHE A 28 -9.14 -14.35 35.61
N LYS A 29 -9.39 -13.94 34.36
CA LYS A 29 -10.03 -12.66 34.07
C LYS A 29 -11.06 -12.87 32.98
N GLY A 30 -12.31 -12.59 33.28
CA GLY A 30 -13.42 -12.69 32.35
C GLY A 30 -14.01 -11.32 32.04
N MET A 31 -14.40 -11.11 30.81
CA MET A 31 -15.05 -9.88 30.35
C MET A 31 -16.20 -10.25 29.40
N ILE A 32 -17.33 -9.59 29.54
CA ILE A 32 -18.44 -9.62 28.59
C ILE A 32 -18.90 -8.19 28.31
N GLY A 33 -19.32 -7.94 27.08
CA GLY A 33 -19.76 -6.60 26.71
C GLY A 33 -20.61 -6.56 25.46
N PHE A 34 -21.12 -5.36 25.22
CA PHE A 34 -21.91 -4.99 24.06
C PHE A 34 -21.41 -3.66 23.51
N GLN A 35 -21.34 -3.55 22.20
CA GLN A 35 -20.98 -2.34 21.48
C GLN A 35 -22.00 -2.05 20.39
N ALA A 36 -22.37 -0.81 20.21
CA ALA A 36 -23.18 -0.36 19.08
C ALA A 36 -22.65 0.95 18.52
N GLU A 37 -22.68 1.08 17.20
CA GLU A 37 -22.25 2.27 16.48
C GLU A 37 -23.33 2.68 15.49
N GLU A 38 -23.49 3.97 15.30
CA GLU A 38 -24.34 4.56 14.28
C GLU A 38 -23.64 5.76 13.65
N MET A 39 -23.66 5.83 12.32
CA MET A 39 -23.26 6.99 11.54
C MET A 39 -24.44 7.46 10.71
N LYS A 40 -24.76 8.75 10.82
CA LYS A 40 -25.75 9.44 9.99
C LYS A 40 -25.07 10.58 9.27
N GLN A 41 -25.21 10.62 7.95
CA GLN A 41 -24.71 11.69 7.11
C GLN A 41 -25.86 12.37 6.39
N GLN A 42 -25.83 13.66 6.35
CA GLN A 42 -26.70 14.50 5.54
C GLN A 42 -25.85 15.50 4.76
N THR A 43 -26.04 15.52 3.46
CA THR A 43 -25.44 16.53 2.58
C THR A 43 -26.51 17.47 2.06
N PHE A 44 -26.16 18.71 1.88
CA PHE A 44 -26.96 19.74 1.22
C PHE A 44 -26.03 20.61 0.40
N GLY A 45 -26.38 20.91 -0.83
CA GLY A 45 -25.64 21.82 -1.69
C GLY A 45 -26.54 22.76 -2.45
N ALA A 46 -26.06 23.96 -2.68
CA ALA A 46 -26.72 24.97 -3.48
C ALA A 46 -25.72 25.65 -4.43
N THR A 47 -26.17 25.90 -5.65
CA THR A 47 -25.37 26.61 -6.66
C THR A 47 -26.18 27.72 -7.30
N ARG A 48 -25.60 28.91 -7.38
CA ARG A 48 -26.15 30.04 -8.14
C ARG A 48 -25.02 30.77 -8.88
N LYS A 49 -25.28 31.21 -10.08
CA LYS A 49 -24.31 31.90 -10.96
C LYS A 49 -24.28 33.41 -10.72
N GLY A 50 -23.21 34.06 -11.19
CA GLY A 50 -23.10 35.54 -11.25
C GLY A 50 -22.72 36.16 -9.91
N ILE A 51 -21.54 35.83 -9.35
CA ILE A 51 -20.99 36.50 -8.17
C ILE A 51 -20.87 38.01 -8.46
N ILE A 52 -21.42 38.85 -7.58
CA ILE A 52 -21.38 40.30 -7.70
C ILE A 52 -20.07 40.85 -7.11
N VAL A 53 -19.65 40.32 -5.97
CA VAL A 53 -18.46 40.76 -5.24
C VAL A 53 -17.54 39.55 -5.10
N PRO A 54 -16.44 39.43 -5.89
CA PRO A 54 -15.53 38.29 -5.86
C PRO A 54 -14.86 38.06 -4.50
N GLU A 55 -14.62 39.14 -3.74
CA GLU A 55 -14.01 39.10 -2.41
C GLU A 55 -14.98 38.61 -1.33
N LEU A 56 -16.29 38.59 -1.63
CA LEU A 56 -17.34 38.09 -0.73
C LEU A 56 -18.29 37.17 -1.50
N PRO A 57 -17.91 35.91 -1.79
CA PRO A 57 -18.63 35.03 -2.70
C PRO A 57 -19.83 34.32 -2.04
N GLU A 58 -20.72 35.04 -1.43
CA GLU A 58 -21.94 34.54 -0.79
C GLU A 58 -23.04 34.20 -1.82
N ILE A 59 -23.81 33.13 -1.59
CA ILE A 59 -24.86 32.69 -2.54
C ILE A 59 -25.97 33.71 -2.72
N ASP A 60 -26.34 34.48 -1.69
CA ASP A 60 -27.34 35.52 -1.74
C ASP A 60 -26.86 36.77 -2.51
N ILE A 61 -25.52 36.98 -2.57
CA ILE A 61 -24.90 38.08 -3.33
C ILE A 61 -24.54 37.62 -4.74
N THR A 62 -25.53 37.13 -5.49
CA THR A 62 -25.37 36.67 -6.89
C THR A 62 -26.52 37.16 -7.77
N THR A 63 -26.23 37.46 -9.04
CA THR A 63 -27.24 37.95 -10.01
C THR A 63 -28.15 36.85 -10.55
N GLY A 64 -27.68 35.55 -10.54
CA GLY A 64 -28.36 34.48 -11.25
C GLY A 64 -28.12 34.46 -12.76
N LEU A 65 -27.15 35.23 -13.26
CA LEU A 65 -26.80 35.31 -14.68
C LEU A 65 -25.50 34.60 -14.98
N ASP A 66 -25.37 34.04 -16.17
CA ASP A 66 -24.07 33.55 -16.69
C ASP A 66 -23.25 34.71 -17.31
N TYR A 67 -22.07 34.39 -17.80
CA TYR A 67 -21.15 35.37 -18.44
C TYR A 67 -21.72 36.02 -19.72
N THR A 68 -22.79 35.46 -20.30
CA THR A 68 -23.48 36.01 -21.45
C THR A 68 -24.69 36.89 -21.07
N GLY A 69 -24.99 37.04 -19.78
CA GLY A 69 -26.15 37.77 -19.26
C GLY A 69 -27.45 36.96 -19.27
N LYS A 70 -27.41 35.65 -19.57
CA LYS A 70 -28.59 34.79 -19.59
C LYS A 70 -28.89 34.27 -18.17
N VAL A 71 -30.18 34.26 -17.83
CA VAL A 71 -30.65 33.71 -16.54
C VAL A 71 -30.34 32.22 -16.44
N VAL A 72 -29.66 31.84 -15.38
CA VAL A 72 -29.38 30.43 -15.02
C VAL A 72 -30.15 30.09 -13.73
N SER A 73 -31.01 29.10 -13.80
CA SER A 73 -31.76 28.64 -12.63
C SER A 73 -30.80 28.13 -11.56
N PRO A 74 -31.03 28.47 -10.28
CA PRO A 74 -30.27 27.88 -9.20
C PRO A 74 -30.50 26.38 -9.15
N SER A 75 -29.50 25.63 -8.72
CA SER A 75 -29.60 24.19 -8.47
C SER A 75 -29.38 23.87 -7.00
N VAL A 76 -30.11 22.90 -6.51
CA VAL A 76 -29.98 22.36 -5.16
C VAL A 76 -29.82 20.84 -5.23
N ASN A 77 -29.04 20.30 -4.34
CA ASN A 77 -28.87 18.86 -4.18
C ASN A 77 -28.87 18.51 -2.69
N GLY A 78 -29.14 17.27 -2.37
CA GLY A 78 -29.09 16.78 -1.01
C GLY A 78 -29.27 15.28 -0.94
N SER A 79 -28.67 14.68 0.07
CA SER A 79 -28.79 13.25 0.34
C SER A 79 -28.75 12.95 1.83
N ARG A 80 -29.24 11.78 2.20
CA ARG A 80 -29.12 11.23 3.54
C ARG A 80 -28.69 9.79 3.46
N ALA A 81 -27.75 9.41 4.31
CA ALA A 81 -27.28 8.04 4.43
C ALA A 81 -27.05 7.70 5.91
N ALA A 82 -27.20 6.44 6.25
CA ALA A 82 -26.90 5.95 7.59
C ALA A 82 -26.41 4.51 7.53
N TRP A 83 -25.54 4.14 8.46
CA TRP A 83 -25.21 2.75 8.76
C TRP A 83 -25.11 2.56 10.26
N SER A 84 -25.29 1.33 10.71
CA SER A 84 -25.14 0.97 12.11
C SER A 84 -24.50 -0.42 12.24
N THR A 85 -23.80 -0.62 13.35
CA THR A 85 -23.26 -1.91 13.77
C THR A 85 -23.69 -2.19 15.20
N ALA A 86 -23.76 -3.45 15.54
CA ALA A 86 -23.94 -3.90 16.92
C ALA A 86 -23.15 -5.19 17.11
N GLY A 87 -22.56 -5.38 18.28
CA GLY A 87 -21.76 -6.56 18.58
C GLY A 87 -21.79 -6.94 20.04
N PHE A 88 -21.83 -8.23 20.30
CA PHE A 88 -21.61 -8.83 21.62
C PHE A 88 -20.21 -9.42 21.65
N PHE A 89 -19.50 -9.25 22.74
CA PHE A 89 -18.17 -9.78 22.88
C PHE A 89 -17.92 -10.36 24.27
N GLY A 90 -17.02 -11.35 24.30
CA GLY A 90 -16.53 -11.95 25.53
C GLY A 90 -15.07 -12.29 25.42
N ARG A 91 -14.36 -12.23 26.55
CA ARG A 91 -12.96 -12.59 26.69
C ARG A 91 -12.73 -13.36 27.96
N ILE A 92 -11.92 -14.38 27.89
CA ILE A 92 -11.39 -15.10 29.05
C ILE A 92 -9.87 -15.12 28.93
N ASN A 93 -9.19 -14.62 29.96
CA ASN A 93 -7.76 -14.73 30.13
C ASN A 93 -7.46 -15.70 31.27
N TYR A 94 -6.45 -16.52 31.08
CA TYR A 94 -5.93 -17.45 32.08
C TYR A 94 -4.41 -17.30 32.17
N ASP A 95 -3.93 -17.23 33.38
CA ASP A 95 -2.52 -17.23 33.71
C ASP A 95 -2.26 -18.23 34.85
N TYR A 96 -1.24 -19.08 34.67
CA TYR A 96 -0.75 -19.93 35.74
C TYR A 96 0.67 -19.58 36.08
N LYS A 97 0.87 -18.92 37.22
CA LYS A 97 2.18 -18.50 37.76
C LYS A 97 3.04 -17.71 36.77
N GLY A 98 2.43 -17.05 35.78
CA GLY A 98 3.14 -16.40 34.69
C GLY A 98 3.90 -17.34 33.75
N LYS A 99 3.73 -18.68 33.90
CA LYS A 99 4.36 -19.71 33.05
C LYS A 99 3.52 -20.00 31.82
N TYR A 100 2.24 -20.31 32.02
CA TYR A 100 1.29 -20.65 30.95
C TYR A 100 0.23 -19.59 30.87
N LEU A 101 0.09 -19.02 29.69
CA LEU A 101 -0.86 -17.96 29.39
C LEU A 101 -1.84 -18.43 28.32
N ALA A 102 -3.11 -18.19 28.51
CA ALA A 102 -4.13 -18.48 27.51
C ALA A 102 -5.15 -17.34 27.45
N GLU A 103 -5.58 -17.00 26.25
CA GLU A 103 -6.66 -16.05 26.03
C GLU A 103 -7.61 -16.58 24.95
N VAL A 104 -8.90 -16.45 25.21
CA VAL A 104 -9.97 -16.74 24.26
C VAL A 104 -10.86 -15.52 24.15
N ASN A 105 -11.08 -15.05 22.94
CA ASN A 105 -12.01 -13.98 22.64
C ASN A 105 -13.07 -14.51 21.66
N ILE A 106 -14.30 -14.04 21.81
CA ILE A 106 -15.36 -14.29 20.86
C ILE A 106 -16.16 -13.01 20.64
N ARG A 107 -16.47 -12.71 19.38
CA ARG A 107 -17.36 -11.61 19.01
C ARG A 107 -18.46 -12.12 18.10
N TYR A 108 -19.65 -11.57 18.28
CA TYR A 108 -20.77 -11.75 17.40
C TYR A 108 -21.25 -10.39 16.92
N ASP A 109 -20.83 -10.01 15.72
CA ASP A 109 -21.00 -8.66 15.18
C ASP A 109 -22.01 -8.66 14.02
N GLY A 110 -22.85 -7.62 13.99
CA GLY A 110 -23.83 -7.37 12.96
C GLY A 110 -23.71 -5.97 12.35
N THR A 111 -24.02 -5.83 11.06
CA THR A 111 -24.00 -4.56 10.33
C THR A 111 -25.26 -4.36 9.50
N SER A 112 -25.74 -3.12 9.42
CA SER A 112 -26.87 -2.75 8.57
C SER A 112 -26.56 -2.76 7.07
N ARG A 113 -25.29 -2.83 6.67
CA ARG A 113 -24.85 -2.80 5.27
C ARG A 113 -25.24 -4.06 4.49
N PHE A 114 -25.40 -5.17 5.18
CA PHE A 114 -25.75 -6.46 4.57
C PHE A 114 -27.21 -6.85 4.82
N ARG A 115 -27.72 -7.73 3.99
CA ARG A 115 -29.09 -8.27 4.15
C ARG A 115 -29.19 -9.09 5.42
N ARG A 116 -30.41 -9.29 5.89
CA ARG A 116 -30.73 -9.94 7.19
C ARG A 116 -29.98 -11.26 7.39
N GLU A 117 -29.86 -12.09 6.36
CA GLU A 117 -29.24 -13.42 6.40
C GLU A 117 -27.71 -13.37 6.44
N GLN A 118 -27.11 -12.25 5.96
CA GLN A 118 -25.65 -12.05 5.90
C GLN A 118 -25.16 -11.00 6.91
N ARG A 119 -26.05 -10.51 7.75
CA ARG A 119 -25.80 -9.38 8.64
C ARG A 119 -24.88 -9.70 9.79
N TRP A 120 -25.10 -10.87 10.43
CA TRP A 120 -24.42 -11.26 11.65
C TRP A 120 -23.40 -12.35 11.39
N ASN A 121 -22.22 -12.25 12.02
CA ASN A 121 -21.18 -13.27 11.92
C ASN A 121 -20.37 -13.38 13.22
N TRP A 122 -19.73 -14.54 13.43
CA TRP A 122 -18.88 -14.87 14.55
C TRP A 122 -17.41 -14.66 14.20
N PHE A 123 -16.65 -14.09 15.14
CA PHE A 123 -15.24 -13.82 15.01
C PHE A 123 -14.50 -14.30 16.27
N PRO A 124 -14.06 -15.57 16.29
CA PRO A 124 -13.31 -16.13 17.42
C PRO A 124 -11.83 -15.77 17.29
N SER A 125 -11.15 -15.66 18.44
CA SER A 125 -9.68 -15.66 18.49
C SER A 125 -9.20 -16.32 19.77
N PHE A 126 -8.02 -16.94 19.70
CA PHE A 126 -7.34 -17.50 20.85
C PHE A 126 -5.83 -17.32 20.75
N SER A 127 -5.17 -17.23 21.89
CA SER A 127 -3.72 -17.19 21.98
C SER A 127 -3.21 -18.04 23.16
N LEU A 128 -2.04 -18.60 22.97
CA LEU A 128 -1.32 -19.36 23.98
C LEU A 128 0.09 -18.80 24.12
N GLY A 129 0.58 -18.74 25.34
CA GLY A 129 1.94 -18.34 25.65
C GLY A 129 2.57 -19.27 26.69
N TRP A 130 3.81 -19.65 26.44
CA TRP A 130 4.61 -20.43 27.37
C TRP A 130 5.91 -19.70 27.68
N ASN A 131 6.03 -19.26 28.93
CA ASN A 131 7.25 -18.64 29.45
C ASN A 131 8.23 -19.72 29.90
N ILE A 132 9.01 -20.25 28.95
CA ILE A 132 9.98 -21.32 29.18
C ILE A 132 11.01 -20.93 30.25
N ALA A 133 11.46 -19.68 30.23
CA ALA A 133 12.43 -19.16 31.19
C ALA A 133 11.91 -19.14 32.65
N ARG A 134 10.60 -19.35 32.88
CA ARG A 134 10.02 -19.46 34.23
C ARG A 134 9.89 -20.91 34.70
N GLU A 135 10.29 -21.89 33.89
CA GLU A 135 10.25 -23.28 34.28
C GLU A 135 11.41 -23.67 35.19
N ASN A 136 11.18 -24.61 36.10
CA ASN A 136 12.21 -25.06 37.06
C ASN A 136 13.44 -25.67 36.35
N PHE A 137 13.22 -26.35 35.22
CA PHE A 137 14.34 -26.91 34.43
C PHE A 137 15.21 -25.86 33.75
N TRP A 138 14.73 -24.61 33.66
CA TRP A 138 15.46 -23.50 33.05
C TRP A 138 16.35 -22.72 34.04
N GLU A 139 16.25 -23.02 35.34
CA GLU A 139 16.91 -22.26 36.41
C GLU A 139 18.42 -22.14 36.18
N SER A 140 19.09 -23.20 35.73
CA SER A 140 20.53 -23.20 35.42
C SER A 140 20.92 -22.32 34.22
N LEU A 141 19.98 -22.02 33.32
CA LEU A 141 20.18 -21.21 32.12
C LEU A 141 19.71 -19.77 32.33
N SER A 142 18.97 -19.49 33.41
CA SER A 142 18.34 -18.18 33.67
C SER A 142 19.33 -17.04 33.80
N GLU A 143 20.57 -17.31 34.25
CA GLU A 143 21.65 -16.34 34.31
C GLU A 143 22.07 -15.83 32.92
N TYR A 144 22.02 -16.70 31.91
CA TYR A 144 22.38 -16.36 30.53
C TYR A 144 21.18 -15.91 29.71
N VAL A 145 20.06 -16.62 29.82
CA VAL A 145 18.81 -16.34 29.08
C VAL A 145 17.67 -16.17 30.10
N GLY A 146 17.45 -14.92 30.50
CA GLY A 146 16.44 -14.57 31.52
C GLY A 146 15.01 -14.48 30.98
N THR A 147 14.84 -14.40 29.66
CA THR A 147 13.54 -14.39 28.99
C THR A 147 13.56 -15.35 27.81
N LEU A 148 12.64 -16.30 27.80
CA LEU A 148 12.33 -17.12 26.63
C LEU A 148 10.85 -17.46 26.68
N LYS A 149 10.09 -16.92 25.71
CA LYS A 149 8.65 -17.11 25.62
C LYS A 149 8.27 -17.55 24.22
N LEU A 150 7.61 -18.70 24.13
CA LEU A 150 6.96 -19.17 22.92
C LEU A 150 5.49 -18.73 22.96
N ARG A 151 4.99 -18.21 21.85
CA ARG A 151 3.59 -17.81 21.70
C ARG A 151 3.01 -18.25 20.38
N GLY A 152 1.72 -18.53 20.39
CA GLY A 152 0.95 -18.84 19.19
C GLY A 152 -0.42 -18.22 19.29
N SER A 153 -0.95 -17.74 18.17
CA SER A 153 -2.29 -17.18 18.12
C SER A 153 -3.01 -17.54 16.83
N TYR A 154 -4.31 -17.59 16.94
CA TYR A 154 -5.26 -17.68 15.85
C TYR A 154 -6.34 -16.64 16.07
N GLY A 155 -6.79 -15.96 15.01
CA GLY A 155 -7.90 -15.03 15.12
C GLY A 155 -8.61 -14.80 13.80
N GLU A 156 -9.92 -14.60 13.90
CA GLU A 156 -10.75 -14.15 12.80
C GLU A 156 -11.27 -12.75 13.07
N LEU A 157 -11.27 -11.90 12.02
CA LEU A 157 -11.81 -10.54 12.02
C LEU A 157 -12.76 -10.38 10.83
N GLY A 158 -13.83 -9.64 11.03
CA GLY A 158 -14.77 -9.27 9.96
C GLY A 158 -14.47 -7.88 9.41
N ASN A 159 -14.46 -7.76 8.09
CA ASN A 159 -14.46 -6.49 7.42
C ASN A 159 -15.79 -6.27 6.71
N GLN A 160 -16.49 -5.18 7.09
CA GLN A 160 -17.73 -4.73 6.48
C GLN A 160 -17.55 -3.53 5.54
N ASN A 161 -16.31 -3.09 5.31
CA ASN A 161 -16.06 -1.84 4.61
C ASN A 161 -16.38 -1.97 3.12
N THR A 162 -17.46 -1.38 2.70
CA THR A 162 -17.96 -1.30 1.33
C THR A 162 -17.94 0.15 0.86
N LYS A 163 -17.70 0.38 -0.44
CA LYS A 163 -17.74 1.75 -1.00
C LYS A 163 -19.07 2.44 -0.79
N SER A 164 -20.19 1.66 -0.90
CA SER A 164 -21.54 2.14 -0.63
C SER A 164 -22.00 1.67 0.73
N TRP A 165 -22.79 2.48 1.44
CA TRP A 165 -23.43 2.06 2.69
C TRP A 165 -24.64 1.14 2.45
N TYR A 166 -25.12 1.05 1.20
CA TYR A 166 -26.25 0.23 0.77
C TYR A 166 -25.88 -0.72 -0.38
N PRO A 167 -24.83 -1.57 -0.25
CA PRO A 167 -24.33 -2.36 -1.36
C PRO A 167 -25.27 -3.46 -1.82
N THR A 168 -26.23 -3.82 -0.98
CA THR A 168 -27.18 -4.92 -1.18
C THR A 168 -28.62 -4.45 -1.41
N TYR A 169 -28.83 -3.14 -1.57
CA TYR A 169 -30.15 -2.55 -1.82
C TYR A 169 -30.21 -1.97 -3.23
N GLN A 170 -31.29 -2.26 -3.94
CA GLN A 170 -31.55 -1.62 -5.24
C GLN A 170 -31.93 -0.17 -5.04
N THR A 171 -31.30 0.70 -5.79
CA THR A 171 -31.61 2.13 -5.83
C THR A 171 -32.17 2.49 -7.20
N LEU A 172 -33.20 3.32 -7.21
CA LEU A 172 -33.80 3.87 -8.42
C LEU A 172 -33.25 5.29 -8.65
N GLY A 173 -32.53 5.49 -9.73
CA GLY A 173 -32.08 6.83 -10.13
C GLY A 173 -33.25 7.58 -10.76
N VAL A 174 -33.63 8.72 -10.19
CA VAL A 174 -34.66 9.62 -10.74
C VAL A 174 -34.00 10.88 -11.25
N SER A 175 -34.33 11.29 -12.48
CA SER A 175 -33.82 12.51 -13.10
C SER A 175 -34.98 13.40 -13.51
N ALA A 176 -35.09 14.57 -12.89
CA ALA A 176 -36.11 15.57 -13.24
C ALA A 176 -35.78 16.20 -14.60
N GLY A 177 -36.72 16.14 -15.53
CA GLY A 177 -36.53 16.65 -16.88
C GLY A 177 -35.45 15.88 -17.68
N GLY A 178 -35.14 14.65 -17.30
CA GLY A 178 -34.08 13.83 -17.91
C GLY A 178 -34.49 13.09 -19.19
N GLY A 179 -35.75 13.23 -19.65
CA GLY A 179 -36.22 12.55 -20.87
C GLY A 179 -35.49 13.07 -22.13
N GLY A 180 -35.10 12.14 -23.02
CA GLY A 180 -34.56 12.45 -24.34
C GLY A 180 -35.61 12.98 -25.33
N TRP A 181 -36.88 13.15 -24.92
CA TRP A 181 -38.02 13.60 -25.71
C TRP A 181 -38.79 14.67 -24.98
N ILE A 182 -39.64 15.42 -25.73
CA ILE A 182 -40.53 16.43 -25.17
C ILE A 182 -41.97 15.89 -25.23
N GLN A 183 -42.68 15.97 -24.12
CA GLN A 183 -44.10 15.65 -24.00
C GLN A 183 -44.84 16.88 -23.49
N ASN A 184 -45.81 17.38 -24.28
CA ASN A 184 -46.55 18.60 -23.97
C ASN A 184 -45.67 19.83 -23.66
N GLY A 185 -44.57 19.99 -24.41
CA GLY A 185 -43.62 21.09 -24.23
C GLY A 185 -42.63 20.97 -23.06
N ILE A 186 -42.69 19.89 -22.30
CA ILE A 186 -41.85 19.65 -21.12
C ILE A 186 -41.05 18.36 -21.28
N LYS A 187 -39.80 18.33 -20.84
CA LYS A 187 -39.04 17.10 -20.70
C LYS A 187 -39.55 16.31 -19.50
N PRO A 188 -40.05 15.09 -19.69
CA PRO A 188 -40.56 14.29 -18.57
C PRO A 188 -39.47 13.85 -17.58
N ASN A 189 -39.86 13.63 -16.35
CA ASN A 189 -39.01 12.97 -15.37
C ASN A 189 -38.78 11.53 -15.81
N THR A 190 -37.56 11.03 -15.63
CA THR A 190 -37.19 9.67 -15.96
C THR A 190 -36.70 8.95 -14.75
N ALA A 191 -36.88 7.64 -14.74
CA ALA A 191 -36.26 6.74 -13.79
C ALA A 191 -35.40 5.74 -14.56
N THR A 192 -34.18 5.49 -14.06
CA THR A 192 -33.31 4.48 -14.64
C THR A 192 -33.68 3.10 -14.12
N VAL A 193 -33.53 2.07 -14.97
CA VAL A 193 -33.67 0.69 -14.53
C VAL A 193 -32.65 0.44 -13.40
N PRO A 194 -33.09 -0.09 -12.23
CA PRO A 194 -32.17 -0.33 -11.13
C PRO A 194 -31.10 -1.36 -11.55
N GLY A 195 -29.84 -1.11 -11.15
CA GLY A 195 -28.76 -2.07 -11.36
C GLY A 195 -29.00 -3.40 -10.63
N LEU A 196 -28.39 -4.46 -11.11
CA LEU A 196 -28.40 -5.73 -10.40
C LEU A 196 -27.61 -5.60 -9.09
N ILE A 197 -28.10 -6.26 -8.05
CA ILE A 197 -27.44 -6.33 -6.74
C ILE A 197 -27.15 -7.78 -6.35
N SER A 198 -26.10 -8.02 -5.58
CA SER A 198 -25.84 -9.32 -4.98
C SER A 198 -26.68 -9.47 -3.72
N SER A 199 -27.49 -10.53 -3.66
CA SER A 199 -28.23 -10.91 -2.44
C SER A 199 -27.38 -11.63 -1.42
N THR A 200 -26.22 -12.17 -1.84
CA THR A 200 -25.31 -13.00 -1.04
C THR A 200 -24.07 -12.23 -0.55
N MET A 201 -23.96 -10.93 -0.86
CA MET A 201 -22.86 -10.11 -0.37
C MET A 201 -22.89 -10.03 1.15
N GLY A 202 -21.74 -10.33 1.77
CA GLY A 202 -21.59 -10.39 3.22
C GLY A 202 -20.20 -9.95 3.67
N TRP A 203 -19.87 -10.32 4.89
CA TRP A 203 -18.59 -10.02 5.51
C TRP A 203 -17.41 -10.59 4.74
N GLU A 204 -16.37 -9.80 4.55
CA GLU A 204 -15.05 -10.30 4.26
C GLU A 204 -14.43 -10.78 5.56
N ARG A 205 -13.72 -11.91 5.55
CA ARG A 205 -13.11 -12.50 6.74
C ARG A 205 -11.59 -12.44 6.63
N ILE A 206 -10.96 -12.00 7.69
CA ILE A 206 -9.50 -12.01 7.81
C ILE A 206 -9.15 -13.03 8.89
N ARG A 207 -8.42 -14.06 8.50
CA ARG A 207 -7.94 -15.13 9.37
C ARG A 207 -6.43 -15.03 9.52
N ASN A 208 -5.97 -14.94 10.76
CA ASN A 208 -4.55 -14.84 11.06
C ASN A 208 -4.08 -16.03 11.88
N TRP A 209 -2.92 -16.58 11.52
CA TRP A 209 -2.11 -17.47 12.33
C TRP A 209 -0.79 -16.79 12.60
N ASN A 210 -0.30 -16.88 13.83
CA ASN A 210 0.99 -16.36 14.22
C ASN A 210 1.67 -17.34 15.18
N ILE A 211 2.97 -17.56 14.99
CA ILE A 211 3.85 -18.22 15.94
C ILE A 211 5.00 -17.28 16.21
N GLY A 212 5.27 -17.00 17.47
CA GLY A 212 6.30 -16.04 17.89
C GLY A 212 7.17 -16.54 19.00
N LEU A 213 8.40 -16.06 19.03
CA LEU A 213 9.41 -16.30 20.04
C LEU A 213 9.94 -14.96 20.56
N ASP A 214 9.88 -14.75 21.87
CA ASP A 214 10.51 -13.61 22.54
C ASP A 214 11.69 -14.13 23.37
N PHE A 215 12.83 -13.47 23.28
CA PHE A 215 14.01 -13.85 24.06
C PHE A 215 14.75 -12.65 24.66
N GLY A 216 15.40 -12.87 25.79
CA GLY A 216 16.26 -11.90 26.45
C GLY A 216 17.42 -12.61 27.12
N ALA A 217 18.64 -12.21 26.81
CA ALA A 217 19.87 -12.82 27.27
C ALA A 217 20.86 -11.80 27.86
N PHE A 218 21.83 -12.29 28.62
CA PHE A 218 22.91 -11.48 29.21
C PHE A 218 22.38 -10.31 30.05
N ASN A 219 21.44 -10.59 30.96
CA ASN A 219 20.74 -9.57 31.76
C ASN A 219 19.98 -8.54 30.87
N ASN A 220 19.29 -9.04 29.82
CA ASN A 220 18.56 -8.24 28.85
C ASN A 220 19.42 -7.25 28.05
N ARG A 221 20.74 -7.47 27.96
CA ARG A 221 21.58 -6.74 27.01
C ARG A 221 21.26 -7.12 25.58
N LEU A 222 21.03 -8.41 25.34
CA LEU A 222 20.49 -8.91 24.07
C LEU A 222 19.01 -9.22 24.24
N THR A 223 18.16 -8.57 23.43
CA THR A 223 16.72 -8.86 23.37
C THR A 223 16.30 -9.06 21.93
N GLY A 224 15.24 -9.81 21.72
CA GLY A 224 14.67 -9.95 20.39
C GLY A 224 13.33 -10.64 20.38
N SER A 225 12.67 -10.52 19.23
CA SER A 225 11.46 -11.23 18.91
C SER A 225 11.51 -11.72 17.47
N PHE A 226 10.91 -12.85 17.22
CA PHE A 226 10.69 -13.42 15.90
C PHE A 226 9.24 -13.85 15.80
N ASP A 227 8.56 -13.42 14.74
CA ASP A 227 7.19 -13.79 14.41
C ASP A 227 7.13 -14.34 13.00
N TYR A 228 6.47 -15.48 12.84
CA TYR A 228 6.04 -15.98 11.54
C TYR A 228 4.53 -15.98 11.48
N TYR A 229 3.96 -15.43 10.43
CA TYR A 229 2.52 -15.29 10.32
C TYR A 229 1.99 -15.66 8.94
N THR A 230 0.72 -16.08 8.94
CA THR A 230 -0.08 -16.22 7.73
C THR A 230 -1.41 -15.50 7.94
N ARG A 231 -1.73 -14.60 7.03
CA ARG A 231 -2.98 -13.87 6.99
C ARG A 231 -3.75 -14.24 5.73
N GLU A 232 -4.89 -14.86 5.88
CA GLU A 232 -5.82 -15.13 4.79
C GLU A 232 -6.92 -14.08 4.80
N THR A 233 -7.15 -13.43 3.66
CA THR A 233 -8.32 -12.57 3.47
C THR A 233 -9.28 -13.34 2.58
N LEU A 234 -10.38 -13.78 3.15
CA LEU A 234 -11.37 -14.68 2.56
C LEU A 234 -12.64 -13.92 2.23
N ASP A 235 -13.32 -14.40 1.19
CA ASP A 235 -14.60 -13.85 0.77
C ASP A 235 -14.55 -12.34 0.49
N MET A 236 -13.42 -11.86 -0.06
CA MET A 236 -13.30 -10.46 -0.48
C MET A 236 -14.29 -10.16 -1.61
N ILE A 237 -14.80 -8.94 -1.60
CA ILE A 237 -15.64 -8.42 -2.69
C ILE A 237 -14.77 -8.20 -3.92
N GLY A 238 -14.81 -9.17 -4.81
CA GLY A 238 -14.04 -9.21 -6.07
C GLY A 238 -14.82 -8.68 -7.27
N PRO A 239 -14.29 -8.89 -8.47
CA PRO A 239 -14.95 -8.49 -9.72
C PRO A 239 -16.27 -9.23 -9.91
N ALA A 240 -17.17 -8.58 -10.65
CA ALA A 240 -18.40 -9.20 -11.06
C ALA A 240 -18.11 -10.45 -11.92
N PRO A 241 -18.89 -11.53 -11.80
CA PRO A 241 -18.85 -12.63 -12.74
C PRO A 241 -19.11 -12.13 -14.17
N GLU A 242 -18.46 -12.74 -15.16
CA GLU A 242 -18.73 -12.42 -16.56
C GLU A 242 -20.09 -12.99 -16.95
N LEU A 243 -21.03 -12.12 -17.28
CA LEU A 243 -22.33 -12.49 -17.83
C LEU A 243 -22.46 -12.00 -19.27
N PRO A 244 -23.30 -12.64 -20.09
CA PRO A 244 -23.51 -12.20 -21.47
C PRO A 244 -23.93 -10.73 -21.54
N SER A 245 -23.33 -9.96 -22.46
CA SER A 245 -23.60 -8.52 -22.66
C SER A 245 -25.06 -8.21 -23.03
N ILE A 246 -25.80 -9.20 -23.52
CA ILE A 246 -27.24 -9.10 -23.85
C ILE A 246 -28.11 -8.70 -22.64
N LEU A 247 -27.61 -8.87 -21.41
CA LEU A 247 -28.32 -8.43 -20.22
C LEU A 247 -28.44 -6.90 -20.10
N GLY A 248 -27.59 -6.14 -20.79
CA GLY A 248 -27.62 -4.67 -20.82
C GLY A 248 -27.46 -3.98 -19.44
N LEU A 249 -27.10 -4.73 -18.40
CA LEU A 249 -26.94 -4.24 -17.03
C LEU A 249 -25.56 -4.64 -16.49
N SER A 250 -25.04 -3.79 -15.60
CA SER A 250 -23.79 -4.09 -14.89
C SER A 250 -24.01 -5.24 -13.90
N VAL A 251 -23.14 -6.22 -13.94
CA VAL A 251 -23.18 -7.37 -13.03
C VAL A 251 -22.67 -6.94 -11.64
N PRO A 252 -23.36 -7.32 -10.55
CA PRO A 252 -22.93 -6.96 -9.20
C PRO A 252 -21.66 -7.70 -8.80
N LYS A 253 -20.83 -7.02 -8.00
CA LYS A 253 -19.69 -7.65 -7.32
C LYS A 253 -20.19 -8.69 -6.31
N THR A 254 -19.37 -9.70 -6.07
CA THR A 254 -19.67 -10.80 -5.12
C THR A 254 -18.44 -11.12 -4.27
N ASN A 255 -18.61 -11.87 -3.20
CA ASN A 255 -17.54 -12.38 -2.36
C ASN A 255 -16.85 -13.59 -3.03
N ASN A 256 -15.94 -13.35 -3.95
CA ASN A 256 -15.35 -14.39 -4.83
C ASN A 256 -13.84 -14.35 -4.95
N THR A 257 -13.17 -13.55 -4.12
CA THR A 257 -11.71 -13.36 -4.16
C THR A 257 -11.12 -13.67 -2.79
N ASP A 258 -10.04 -14.47 -2.77
CA ASP A 258 -9.28 -14.77 -1.57
C ASP A 258 -7.79 -14.50 -1.80
N LEU A 259 -7.14 -13.98 -0.77
CA LEU A 259 -5.71 -13.72 -0.74
C LEU A 259 -5.08 -14.42 0.46
N ARG A 260 -3.82 -14.83 0.33
CA ARG A 260 -2.98 -15.30 1.42
C ARG A 260 -1.72 -14.45 1.46
N THR A 261 -1.50 -13.78 2.58
CA THR A 261 -0.23 -13.11 2.88
C THR A 261 0.49 -13.94 3.94
N TYR A 262 1.76 -14.24 3.70
CA TYR A 262 2.61 -14.90 4.68
C TYR A 262 3.93 -14.18 4.77
N GLY A 263 4.55 -14.21 5.95
CA GLY A 263 5.75 -13.44 6.20
C GLY A 263 6.32 -13.66 7.57
N PHE A 264 7.38 -12.93 7.85
CA PHE A 264 8.01 -12.91 9.16
C PHE A 264 8.43 -11.51 9.56
N ASP A 265 8.49 -11.29 10.87
CA ASP A 265 9.04 -10.10 11.51
C ASP A 265 10.14 -10.53 12.48
N LEU A 266 11.31 -9.91 12.39
CA LEU A 266 12.46 -10.13 13.26
C LEU A 266 12.88 -8.79 13.87
N GLU A 267 13.03 -8.77 15.19
CA GLU A 267 13.66 -7.69 15.93
C GLU A 267 14.79 -8.24 16.79
N ILE A 268 15.98 -7.64 16.71
CA ILE A 268 17.11 -7.94 17.58
C ILE A 268 17.69 -6.63 18.07
N ALA A 269 17.89 -6.51 19.38
CA ALA A 269 18.51 -5.35 19.99
C ALA A 269 19.61 -5.77 20.96
N TRP A 270 20.70 -5.06 20.85
CA TRP A 270 21.79 -5.13 21.83
C TRP A 270 21.95 -3.75 22.48
N GLN A 271 22.04 -3.73 23.82
CA GLN A 271 22.35 -2.50 24.56
C GLN A 271 23.27 -2.82 25.74
N ASP A 272 24.28 -1.99 25.92
CA ASP A 272 25.22 -2.19 27.02
C ASP A 272 25.80 -0.84 27.48
N ARG A 273 26.39 -0.83 28.67
CA ARG A 273 27.11 0.31 29.23
C ARG A 273 28.49 -0.13 29.71
N LEU A 274 29.50 0.41 29.07
CA LEU A 274 30.89 0.12 29.41
C LEU A 274 31.28 0.77 30.75
N ARG A 275 32.35 0.25 31.37
CA ARG A 275 32.88 0.76 32.67
C ARG A 275 33.30 2.23 32.64
N ASN A 276 33.68 2.77 31.47
CA ASN A 276 34.00 4.19 31.27
C ASN A 276 32.78 5.10 31.13
N GLY A 277 31.56 4.55 31.32
CA GLY A 277 30.29 5.25 31.27
C GLY A 277 29.68 5.39 29.86
N LEU A 278 30.33 4.89 28.79
CA LEU A 278 29.75 4.89 27.45
C LEU A 278 28.60 3.89 27.40
N GLY A 279 27.37 4.39 27.21
CA GLY A 279 26.21 3.61 26.82
C GLY A 279 26.13 3.50 25.32
N TYR A 280 25.76 2.33 24.80
CA TYR A 280 25.52 2.13 23.35
C TYR A 280 24.44 1.11 23.12
N GLY A 281 23.75 1.24 22.00
CA GLY A 281 22.71 0.33 21.57
C GLY A 281 22.67 0.21 20.06
N ILE A 282 22.34 -0.99 19.62
CA ILE A 282 22.09 -1.33 18.21
C ILE A 282 20.79 -2.11 18.17
N LYS A 283 19.82 -1.63 17.38
CA LYS A 283 18.58 -2.34 17.13
C LYS A 283 18.47 -2.61 15.63
N PHE A 284 18.24 -3.85 15.27
CA PHE A 284 17.97 -4.30 13.91
C PHE A 284 16.54 -4.84 13.82
N VAL A 285 15.81 -4.40 12.82
CA VAL A 285 14.50 -4.93 12.47
C VAL A 285 14.51 -5.40 11.02
N LEU A 286 13.88 -6.52 10.75
CA LEU A 286 13.74 -7.08 9.41
C LEU A 286 12.35 -7.68 9.27
N SER A 287 11.62 -7.27 8.24
CA SER A 287 10.32 -7.84 7.91
C SER A 287 10.26 -8.23 6.43
N ASP A 288 9.55 -9.31 6.15
CA ASP A 288 9.26 -9.73 4.80
C ASP A 288 7.85 -10.30 4.70
N SER A 289 7.17 -10.01 3.59
CA SER A 289 5.88 -10.61 3.32
C SER A 289 5.62 -10.76 1.83
N GLN A 290 4.85 -11.79 1.48
CA GLN A 290 4.36 -12.03 0.13
C GLN A 290 2.86 -12.28 0.17
N THR A 291 2.16 -11.84 -0.88
CA THR A 291 0.73 -12.07 -1.02
C THR A 291 0.46 -12.87 -2.29
N GLU A 292 -0.15 -14.03 -2.10
CA GLU A 292 -0.61 -14.93 -3.14
C GLU A 292 -2.13 -14.83 -3.30
N ILE A 293 -2.60 -14.87 -4.53
CA ILE A 293 -4.02 -14.96 -4.85
C ILE A 293 -4.43 -16.42 -4.81
N THR A 294 -5.31 -16.78 -3.87
CA THR A 294 -5.75 -18.16 -3.66
C THR A 294 -7.08 -18.48 -4.34
N ARG A 295 -7.91 -17.45 -4.59
CA ARG A 295 -9.16 -17.54 -5.37
C ARG A 295 -9.40 -16.24 -6.12
N TYR A 296 -9.70 -16.34 -7.41
CA TYR A 296 -10.08 -15.20 -8.26
C TYR A 296 -10.84 -15.69 -9.50
N PRO A 297 -11.97 -15.06 -9.88
CA PRO A 297 -12.71 -15.44 -11.07
C PRO A 297 -12.01 -14.93 -12.34
N ASN A 298 -11.39 -15.85 -13.07
CA ASN A 298 -10.80 -15.59 -14.38
C ASN A 298 -11.13 -16.77 -15.34
N PRO A 299 -12.40 -16.91 -15.77
CA PRO A 299 -12.83 -18.03 -16.60
C PRO A 299 -12.19 -18.00 -18.00
N THR A 300 -11.81 -16.83 -18.49
CA THR A 300 -11.14 -16.63 -19.79
C THR A 300 -9.63 -16.81 -19.73
N ASN A 301 -9.07 -17.03 -18.53
CA ASN A 301 -7.65 -17.22 -18.28
C ASN A 301 -6.76 -16.05 -18.77
N THR A 302 -7.31 -14.82 -18.87
CA THR A 302 -6.57 -13.65 -19.38
C THR A 302 -5.52 -13.14 -18.40
N LEU A 303 -4.38 -12.64 -18.92
CA LEU A 303 -3.29 -12.05 -18.15
C LEU A 303 -3.68 -10.73 -17.44
N ASP A 304 -4.64 -10.00 -18.00
CA ASP A 304 -5.13 -8.74 -17.42
C ASP A 304 -5.86 -8.93 -16.08
N LYS A 305 -6.25 -10.17 -15.80
CA LYS A 305 -6.91 -10.54 -14.56
C LYS A 305 -5.98 -11.40 -13.71
N TYR A 306 -6.22 -11.39 -12.42
CA TYR A 306 -5.54 -12.30 -11.52
C TYR A 306 -5.99 -13.75 -11.74
N ARG A 307 -5.20 -14.68 -11.25
CA ARG A 307 -5.55 -16.09 -11.14
C ARG A 307 -5.01 -16.68 -9.85
N LYS A 308 -5.52 -17.84 -9.47
CA LYS A 308 -4.98 -18.63 -8.37
C LYS A 308 -3.49 -18.94 -8.60
N GLY A 309 -2.67 -18.75 -7.58
CA GLY A 309 -1.22 -18.97 -7.58
C GLY A 309 -0.39 -17.79 -8.06
N ARG A 310 -1.02 -16.69 -8.53
CA ARG A 310 -0.29 -15.48 -8.90
C ARG A 310 0.10 -14.68 -7.66
N MET A 311 1.35 -14.22 -7.64
CA MET A 311 1.80 -13.29 -6.60
C MET A 311 1.33 -11.87 -6.91
N LEU A 312 0.92 -11.16 -5.87
CA LEU A 312 0.54 -9.77 -6.01
C LEU A 312 1.78 -8.93 -6.33
N GLY A 313 1.70 -8.15 -7.41
CA GLY A 313 2.80 -7.29 -7.85
C GLY A 313 3.70 -7.87 -8.93
N ASP A 314 3.42 -9.09 -9.43
CA ASP A 314 4.16 -9.67 -10.56
C ASP A 314 4.09 -8.77 -11.80
N ILE A 315 5.26 -8.51 -12.39
CA ILE A 315 5.45 -7.69 -13.59
C ILE A 315 5.69 -8.63 -14.76
N TYR A 316 4.77 -8.61 -15.73
CA TYR A 316 4.89 -9.38 -16.97
C TYR A 316 5.46 -8.50 -18.07
N GLY A 317 6.39 -9.03 -18.85
CA GLY A 317 6.97 -8.30 -19.97
C GLY A 317 7.91 -9.13 -20.82
N TYR A 318 8.53 -8.50 -21.80
CA TYR A 318 9.41 -9.11 -22.78
C TYR A 318 10.85 -9.17 -22.27
N GLU A 319 11.63 -10.13 -22.75
CA GLU A 319 13.06 -10.17 -22.52
C GLU A 319 13.78 -9.34 -23.60
N THR A 320 14.61 -8.40 -23.19
CA THR A 320 15.42 -7.55 -24.07
C THR A 320 16.72 -8.26 -24.38
N ILE A 321 17.10 -8.34 -25.67
CA ILE A 321 18.43 -8.75 -26.12
C ILE A 321 19.39 -7.56 -26.03
N GLY A 322 18.99 -6.40 -26.58
CA GLY A 322 19.76 -5.17 -26.61
C GLY A 322 19.14 -4.12 -27.54
N ILE A 323 19.87 -3.03 -27.77
CA ILE A 323 19.57 -2.02 -28.79
C ILE A 323 20.39 -2.38 -30.01
N ALA A 324 19.75 -2.48 -31.19
CA ALA A 324 20.45 -2.73 -32.45
C ALA A 324 21.40 -1.56 -32.77
N LYS A 325 22.69 -1.83 -32.96
CA LYS A 325 23.73 -0.80 -33.22
C LYS A 325 23.79 -0.36 -34.68
N SER A 326 23.19 -1.16 -35.58
CA SER A 326 23.11 -0.86 -37.02
C SER A 326 21.83 -1.45 -37.62
N ASP A 327 21.44 -0.95 -38.79
CA ASP A 327 20.31 -1.53 -39.55
C ASP A 327 20.58 -2.99 -39.90
N ALA A 328 21.82 -3.35 -40.27
CA ALA A 328 22.20 -4.73 -40.57
C ALA A 328 22.01 -5.68 -39.38
N GLU A 329 22.32 -5.24 -38.15
CA GLU A 329 22.08 -6.02 -36.93
C GLU A 329 20.57 -6.22 -36.68
N MET A 330 19.75 -5.18 -36.89
CA MET A 330 18.31 -5.29 -36.80
C MET A 330 17.74 -6.22 -37.90
N GLU A 331 18.22 -6.12 -39.13
CA GLU A 331 17.82 -6.99 -40.23
C GLU A 331 18.18 -8.44 -39.93
N GLU A 332 19.37 -8.73 -39.40
CA GLU A 332 19.77 -10.08 -38.99
C GLU A 332 18.87 -10.61 -37.88
N HIS A 333 18.57 -9.77 -36.87
CA HIS A 333 17.62 -10.15 -35.83
C HIS A 333 16.24 -10.48 -36.39
N LEU A 334 15.68 -9.62 -37.25
CA LEU A 334 14.37 -9.86 -37.87
C LEU A 334 14.36 -11.07 -38.78
N ALA A 335 15.46 -11.36 -39.50
CA ALA A 335 15.61 -12.56 -40.31
C ALA A 335 15.60 -13.85 -39.49
N SER A 336 16.03 -13.78 -38.21
CA SER A 336 15.93 -14.91 -37.28
C SER A 336 14.48 -15.20 -36.82
N LEU A 337 13.53 -14.30 -37.13
CA LEU A 337 12.13 -14.33 -36.75
C LEU A 337 11.21 -14.44 -38.01
N PRO A 338 11.20 -15.61 -38.73
CA PRO A 338 10.62 -15.71 -40.05
C PRO A 338 9.09 -15.58 -40.11
N ASN A 339 8.41 -15.69 -38.96
CA ASN A 339 6.94 -15.73 -38.92
C ASN A 339 6.30 -14.38 -38.54
N GLY A 340 7.03 -13.26 -38.72
CA GLY A 340 6.46 -11.94 -38.52
C GLY A 340 7.36 -10.94 -37.80
N GLY A 341 8.57 -11.32 -37.41
CA GLY A 341 9.51 -10.42 -36.72
C GLY A 341 8.92 -9.90 -35.43
N GLN A 342 9.13 -8.60 -35.16
CA GLN A 342 8.58 -7.86 -34.02
C GLN A 342 7.35 -7.00 -34.40
N ASN A 343 6.70 -7.29 -35.53
CA ASN A 343 5.68 -6.42 -36.11
C ASN A 343 4.40 -6.29 -35.29
N ALA A 344 4.14 -7.22 -34.39
CA ALA A 344 3.03 -7.11 -33.42
C ALA A 344 3.23 -5.99 -32.40
N LEU A 345 4.49 -5.58 -32.14
CA LEU A 345 4.83 -4.51 -31.21
C LEU A 345 4.99 -3.15 -31.88
N GLY A 346 5.15 -3.12 -33.19
CA GLY A 346 5.31 -1.91 -33.97
C GLY A 346 5.89 -2.17 -35.37
N SER A 347 6.22 -1.12 -36.10
CA SER A 347 6.74 -1.21 -37.47
C SER A 347 8.01 -0.37 -37.63
N ASN A 348 8.68 -0.50 -38.80
CA ASN A 348 9.85 0.26 -39.20
C ASN A 348 11.00 0.11 -38.18
N TRP A 349 11.38 -1.14 -37.94
CA TRP A 349 12.50 -1.50 -37.07
C TRP A 349 13.83 -1.21 -37.76
N GLU A 350 14.75 -0.50 -37.05
CA GLU A 350 16.04 -0.06 -37.57
C GLU A 350 17.05 0.16 -36.42
N ALA A 351 18.25 0.61 -36.74
CA ALA A 351 19.27 0.93 -35.74
C ALA A 351 18.72 1.82 -34.62
N GLY A 352 19.09 1.51 -33.38
CA GLY A 352 18.61 2.20 -32.20
C GLY A 352 17.29 1.69 -31.62
N ASP A 353 16.65 0.73 -32.28
CA ASP A 353 15.47 0.05 -31.73
C ASP A 353 15.86 -1.16 -30.89
N ILE A 354 14.94 -1.58 -30.02
CA ILE A 354 15.14 -2.72 -29.12
C ILE A 354 14.88 -4.03 -29.84
N MET A 355 15.79 -4.97 -29.67
CA MET A 355 15.63 -6.36 -30.07
C MET A 355 15.06 -7.16 -28.90
N TYR A 356 13.90 -7.80 -29.12
CA TYR A 356 13.24 -8.65 -28.13
C TYR A 356 13.53 -10.12 -28.43
N LYS A 357 13.52 -10.93 -27.38
CA LYS A 357 13.80 -12.36 -27.46
C LYS A 357 12.54 -13.17 -27.69
N ASP A 358 12.58 -14.03 -28.69
CA ASP A 358 11.58 -15.08 -28.90
C ASP A 358 11.70 -16.12 -27.78
N LEU A 359 10.70 -16.19 -26.92
CA LEU A 359 10.69 -17.08 -25.75
C LEU A 359 9.98 -18.40 -26.02
N ASN A 360 9.01 -18.40 -26.95
CA ASN A 360 8.22 -19.58 -27.27
C ASN A 360 8.73 -20.33 -28.53
N GLY A 361 9.65 -19.71 -29.28
CA GLY A 361 10.29 -20.31 -30.45
C GLY A 361 9.39 -20.35 -31.68
N ASP A 362 8.38 -19.48 -31.78
CA ASP A 362 7.43 -19.47 -32.88
C ASP A 362 7.87 -18.58 -34.07
N GLY A 363 9.03 -17.90 -33.95
CA GLY A 363 9.62 -17.09 -35.01
C GLY A 363 8.98 -15.70 -35.17
N LYS A 364 8.34 -15.18 -34.15
CA LYS A 364 7.81 -13.81 -34.07
C LYS A 364 7.80 -13.35 -32.60
N ILE A 365 7.71 -12.04 -32.36
CA ILE A 365 7.59 -11.47 -31.04
C ILE A 365 6.18 -10.88 -30.89
N ASP A 366 5.39 -11.47 -29.98
CA ASP A 366 4.05 -10.98 -29.70
C ASP A 366 3.57 -11.28 -28.26
N GLY A 367 2.37 -10.83 -27.93
CA GLY A 367 1.72 -11.09 -26.65
C GLY A 367 0.89 -12.38 -26.63
N GLY A 368 0.97 -13.23 -27.66
CA GLY A 368 0.14 -14.42 -27.79
C GLY A 368 -1.36 -14.10 -27.71
N GLY A 369 -2.13 -15.02 -27.19
CA GLY A 369 -3.56 -14.84 -26.93
C GLY A 369 -3.88 -14.00 -25.69
N ASN A 370 -2.90 -13.36 -25.08
CA ASN A 370 -3.03 -12.62 -23.82
C ASN A 370 -3.61 -13.48 -22.67
N LYS A 371 -3.22 -14.76 -22.63
CA LYS A 371 -3.66 -15.73 -21.61
C LYS A 371 -2.48 -16.30 -20.85
N TYR A 372 -2.74 -16.87 -19.67
CA TYR A 372 -1.70 -17.52 -18.85
C TYR A 372 -1.10 -18.78 -19.45
N ASP A 373 -1.82 -19.45 -20.35
CA ASP A 373 -1.39 -20.61 -21.12
C ASP A 373 -0.91 -20.25 -22.54
N ASP A 374 -1.04 -18.97 -22.91
CA ASP A 374 -0.57 -18.41 -24.17
C ASP A 374 -0.17 -16.93 -23.95
N MET A 375 1.00 -16.73 -23.36
CA MET A 375 1.56 -15.42 -23.05
C MET A 375 2.38 -14.82 -24.21
N GLY A 376 2.56 -15.58 -25.30
CA GLY A 376 3.52 -15.23 -26.33
C GLY A 376 4.94 -15.19 -25.75
N ASP A 377 5.68 -14.10 -26.00
CA ASP A 377 7.05 -13.90 -25.55
C ASP A 377 7.15 -13.15 -24.20
N ARG A 378 6.05 -13.07 -23.46
CA ARG A 378 6.06 -12.46 -22.14
C ARG A 378 6.33 -13.48 -21.05
N LYS A 379 7.06 -13.06 -20.03
CA LYS A 379 7.30 -13.81 -18.79
C LYS A 379 7.22 -12.90 -17.56
N ILE A 380 7.25 -13.46 -16.37
CA ILE A 380 7.43 -12.69 -15.14
C ILE A 380 8.87 -12.18 -15.12
N LEU A 381 9.06 -10.86 -15.16
CA LEU A 381 10.34 -10.19 -15.12
C LEU A 381 10.78 -9.87 -13.68
N GLY A 382 9.83 -9.60 -12.81
CA GLY A 382 10.07 -9.21 -11.42
C GLY A 382 8.78 -9.00 -10.64
N ASN A 383 8.92 -8.38 -9.46
CA ASN A 383 7.78 -8.06 -8.59
C ASN A 383 7.94 -6.68 -7.95
N ASN A 384 6.91 -5.85 -8.00
CA ASN A 384 6.96 -4.46 -7.52
C ASN A 384 6.73 -4.31 -6.00
N LYS A 385 6.47 -5.39 -5.27
CA LYS A 385 6.29 -5.33 -3.83
C LYS A 385 7.64 -5.31 -3.11
N PRO A 386 7.81 -4.42 -2.12
CA PRO A 386 9.04 -4.37 -1.35
C PRO A 386 9.21 -5.66 -0.54
N ARG A 387 10.42 -6.24 -0.61
CA ARG A 387 10.82 -7.44 0.10
C ARG A 387 12.00 -7.13 1.01
N TYR A 388 12.04 -7.82 2.16
CA TYR A 388 13.10 -7.67 3.15
C TYR A 388 13.29 -6.19 3.54
N GLN A 389 12.23 -5.61 4.10
CA GLN A 389 12.26 -4.26 4.65
C GLN A 389 13.02 -4.28 5.97
N PHE A 390 13.99 -3.39 6.13
CA PHE A 390 14.84 -3.40 7.31
C PHE A 390 15.03 -1.99 7.90
N GLY A 391 15.34 -1.99 9.19
CA GLY A 391 15.75 -0.78 9.91
C GLY A 391 16.93 -1.08 10.83
N ILE A 392 17.86 -0.12 10.94
CA ILE A 392 18.99 -0.17 11.86
C ILE A 392 18.99 1.11 12.68
N ASP A 393 18.83 0.99 13.99
CA ASP A 393 18.89 2.11 14.92
C ASP A 393 20.17 1.98 15.75
N LEU A 394 21.06 2.95 15.64
CA LEU A 394 22.30 3.06 16.38
C LEU A 394 22.17 4.20 17.36
N ASN A 395 22.46 3.95 18.65
CA ASN A 395 22.48 5.01 19.65
C ASN A 395 23.68 4.88 20.58
N ALA A 396 24.15 6.01 21.08
CA ALA A 396 25.21 6.06 22.07
C ALA A 396 25.04 7.28 22.98
N ASP A 397 25.43 7.14 24.25
CA ASP A 397 25.49 8.25 25.20
C ASP A 397 26.79 8.22 26.01
N TRP A 398 27.41 9.38 26.18
CA TRP A 398 28.64 9.48 26.96
C TRP A 398 28.88 10.89 27.50
N LYS A 399 29.00 11.03 28.82
CA LYS A 399 29.34 12.30 29.50
C LYS A 399 28.51 13.50 29.03
N GLY A 400 27.20 13.31 28.86
CA GLY A 400 26.26 14.33 28.40
C GLY A 400 26.07 14.43 26.90
N PHE A 401 26.97 13.85 26.10
CA PHE A 401 26.75 13.69 24.65
C PHE A 401 25.78 12.54 24.40
N ASP A 402 24.92 12.70 23.40
CA ASP A 402 24.07 11.65 22.84
C ASP A 402 24.13 11.65 21.33
N PHE A 403 24.09 10.47 20.76
CA PHE A 403 24.13 10.20 19.33
C PHE A 403 23.03 9.23 18.96
N ARG A 404 22.39 9.45 17.82
CA ARG A 404 21.48 8.49 17.19
C ARG A 404 21.59 8.55 15.69
N ALA A 405 21.65 7.39 15.04
CA ALA A 405 21.55 7.25 13.60
C ALA A 405 20.55 6.16 13.27
N PHE A 406 19.57 6.49 12.41
CA PHE A 406 18.55 5.53 11.96
C PHE A 406 18.63 5.35 10.45
N PHE A 407 18.83 4.10 10.04
CA PHE A 407 18.81 3.66 8.66
C PHE A 407 17.55 2.86 8.39
N GLN A 408 16.99 3.03 7.19
CA GLN A 408 15.85 2.27 6.69
C GLN A 408 16.14 1.86 5.26
N GLY A 409 15.65 0.69 4.85
CA GLY A 409 15.81 0.25 3.48
C GLY A 409 14.90 -0.90 3.08
N VAL A 410 15.01 -1.24 1.81
CA VAL A 410 14.35 -2.37 1.15
C VAL A 410 15.43 -3.09 0.36
N MET A 411 15.60 -4.42 0.61
CA MET A 411 16.70 -5.17 -0.05
C MET A 411 16.35 -5.61 -1.45
N LYS A 412 15.04 -5.75 -1.77
CA LYS A 412 14.61 -6.17 -3.11
C LYS A 412 13.26 -5.55 -3.44
N ARG A 413 13.22 -4.87 -4.58
CA ARG A 413 12.00 -4.34 -5.19
C ARG A 413 12.28 -4.07 -6.66
N ASP A 414 11.49 -4.65 -7.55
CA ASP A 414 11.57 -4.35 -8.98
C ASP A 414 10.59 -3.20 -9.30
N TYR A 415 10.99 -2.31 -10.17
CA TYR A 415 10.18 -1.16 -10.55
C TYR A 415 10.17 -0.97 -12.06
N TRP A 416 8.99 -1.00 -12.64
CA TRP A 416 8.76 -0.65 -14.04
C TRP A 416 8.13 0.73 -14.14
N GLN A 417 8.67 1.56 -15.01
CA GLN A 417 8.16 2.89 -15.27
C GLN A 417 7.93 3.13 -16.76
N GLY A 418 6.66 3.28 -17.15
CA GLY A 418 6.25 3.53 -18.54
C GLY A 418 6.01 5.00 -18.88
N SER A 419 6.21 5.93 -17.93
CA SER A 419 5.85 7.35 -18.12
C SER A 419 6.86 8.13 -18.96
N ALA A 420 6.43 9.32 -19.41
CA ALA A 420 7.30 10.27 -20.11
C ALA A 420 8.47 10.76 -19.25
N TYR A 421 8.36 10.73 -17.93
CA TYR A 421 9.47 11.11 -17.04
C TYR A 421 10.65 10.14 -17.15
N PHE A 422 10.37 8.84 -17.36
CA PHE A 422 11.43 7.84 -17.55
C PHE A 422 11.93 7.80 -19.00
N TRP A 423 11.02 7.87 -19.98
CA TRP A 423 11.34 7.66 -21.39
C TRP A 423 11.69 8.94 -22.15
N GLY A 424 11.47 10.12 -21.56
CA GLY A 424 11.66 11.39 -22.23
C GLY A 424 10.57 11.68 -23.27
N ALA A 425 10.98 12.21 -24.42
CA ALA A 425 10.14 12.64 -25.53
C ALA A 425 9.19 11.55 -26.08
N THR A 426 8.07 11.29 -25.38
CA THR A 426 7.13 10.21 -25.72
C THR A 426 6.01 10.67 -26.67
N SER A 427 5.68 11.95 -26.68
CA SER A 427 4.66 12.55 -27.54
C SER A 427 4.96 14.04 -27.76
N LEU A 428 4.25 14.68 -28.70
CA LEU A 428 4.35 16.12 -28.93
C LEU A 428 4.00 16.96 -27.69
N TRP A 429 3.16 16.43 -26.80
CA TRP A 429 2.75 17.07 -25.55
C TRP A 429 3.77 16.86 -24.42
N HIS A 430 4.53 15.77 -24.47
CA HIS A 430 5.58 15.41 -23.51
C HIS A 430 6.92 15.31 -24.23
N SER A 431 7.36 16.43 -24.79
CA SER A 431 8.60 16.54 -25.56
C SER A 431 9.81 16.98 -24.73
N THR A 432 9.61 17.31 -23.46
CA THR A 432 10.67 17.71 -22.54
C THR A 432 11.43 16.47 -22.04
N GLY A 433 12.75 16.52 -22.02
CA GLY A 433 13.63 15.52 -21.44
C GLY A 433 14.38 16.05 -20.23
N PHE A 434 14.96 15.14 -19.45
CA PHE A 434 15.95 15.41 -18.42
C PHE A 434 17.36 15.18 -19.00
N VAL A 435 18.39 15.58 -18.26
CA VAL A 435 19.79 15.39 -18.66
C VAL A 435 20.12 13.90 -18.89
N GLU A 436 19.50 13.02 -18.10
CA GLU A 436 19.66 11.57 -18.21
C GLU A 436 19.21 11.04 -19.59
N HIS A 437 18.20 11.67 -20.21
CA HIS A 437 17.73 11.29 -21.54
C HIS A 437 18.71 11.64 -22.67
N ALA A 438 19.74 12.44 -22.41
CA ALA A 438 20.80 12.70 -23.38
C ALA A 438 21.62 11.44 -23.73
N ASP A 439 21.54 10.39 -22.90
CA ASP A 439 22.11 9.06 -23.17
C ASP A 439 21.18 8.20 -24.03
N TYR A 440 20.69 8.76 -25.14
CA TYR A 440 19.92 8.04 -26.16
C TYR A 440 20.79 7.60 -27.34
N PHE A 441 20.34 6.58 -28.06
CA PHE A 441 21.02 6.04 -29.24
C PHE A 441 21.13 7.11 -30.35
N ARG A 442 22.34 7.28 -30.88
CA ARG A 442 22.68 8.16 -32.01
C ARG A 442 23.68 7.47 -32.92
N ALA A 443 23.23 7.09 -34.11
CA ALA A 443 24.11 6.55 -35.15
C ALA A 443 25.09 7.62 -35.69
N GLU A 444 24.62 8.87 -35.77
CA GLU A 444 25.38 10.04 -36.23
C GLU A 444 25.34 11.14 -35.15
N PRO A 445 26.32 12.05 -35.12
CA PRO A 445 26.29 13.21 -34.25
C PRO A 445 25.02 14.05 -34.49
N SER A 446 24.39 14.53 -33.43
CA SER A 446 23.18 15.34 -33.50
C SER A 446 23.15 16.36 -32.36
N ASN A 447 22.81 17.63 -32.66
CA ASN A 447 22.67 18.70 -31.66
C ASN A 447 23.89 18.85 -30.73
N ASP A 448 25.11 18.89 -31.29
CA ASP A 448 26.37 18.96 -30.55
C ASP A 448 26.69 17.74 -29.67
N LEU A 449 25.89 16.68 -29.76
CA LEU A 449 26.13 15.40 -29.09
C LEU A 449 26.81 14.43 -30.06
N PRO A 450 27.87 13.70 -29.63
CA PRO A 450 28.56 12.72 -30.47
C PRO A 450 27.70 11.49 -30.75
N THR A 451 28.14 10.68 -31.70
CA THR A 451 27.65 9.30 -31.90
C THR A 451 27.62 8.55 -30.57
N ASN A 452 26.55 7.80 -30.33
CA ASN A 452 26.36 6.99 -29.13
C ASN A 452 25.65 5.67 -29.46
N LEU A 453 26.46 4.65 -29.79
CA LEU A 453 25.96 3.31 -30.14
C LEU A 453 25.75 2.41 -28.90
N ASP A 454 26.33 2.77 -27.76
CA ASP A 454 26.22 2.03 -26.48
C ASP A 454 25.30 2.78 -25.50
N ALA A 455 24.29 3.46 -26.04
CA ALA A 455 23.34 4.25 -25.29
C ALA A 455 22.50 3.42 -24.32
N TYR A 456 22.12 4.03 -23.20
CA TYR A 456 21.15 3.44 -22.28
C TYR A 456 19.73 3.46 -22.85
N TYR A 457 19.29 4.60 -23.43
CA TYR A 457 17.96 4.70 -24.03
C TYR A 457 18.00 4.37 -25.53
N PRO A 458 16.93 3.74 -26.07
CA PRO A 458 16.81 3.55 -27.50
C PRO A 458 16.66 4.89 -28.21
N ARG A 459 16.65 4.89 -29.52
CA ARG A 459 16.33 6.10 -30.28
C ARG A 459 14.95 6.65 -29.90
N PRO A 460 14.80 7.96 -29.69
CA PRO A 460 13.53 8.56 -29.31
C PRO A 460 12.55 8.57 -30.50
N ILE A 461 11.35 8.04 -30.29
CA ILE A 461 10.28 8.00 -31.31
C ILE A 461 9.00 8.54 -30.70
N PHE A 462 8.47 9.63 -31.27
CA PHE A 462 7.19 10.16 -30.85
C PHE A 462 6.03 9.26 -31.28
N GLY A 463 5.06 9.07 -30.39
CA GLY A 463 3.82 8.35 -30.69
C GLY A 463 3.98 6.84 -30.94
N SER A 464 5.13 6.26 -30.61
CA SER A 464 5.36 4.81 -30.72
C SER A 464 5.71 4.20 -29.37
N ASP A 465 5.14 3.04 -29.08
CA ASP A 465 5.41 2.27 -27.87
C ASP A 465 6.29 1.04 -28.10
N LYS A 466 6.79 0.85 -29.34
CA LYS A 466 7.56 -0.35 -29.71
C LYS A 466 8.80 -0.59 -28.84
N ASN A 467 9.52 0.48 -28.48
CA ASN A 467 10.70 0.44 -27.60
C ASN A 467 10.33 0.58 -26.12
N LYS A 468 9.06 0.90 -25.77
CA LYS A 468 8.59 1.18 -24.41
C LYS A 468 7.73 0.06 -23.82
N GLN A 469 7.76 -1.11 -24.43
CA GLN A 469 7.10 -2.29 -23.87
C GLN A 469 7.69 -2.62 -22.51
N THR A 470 6.86 -3.17 -21.60
CA THR A 470 7.38 -3.71 -20.33
C THR A 470 8.42 -4.77 -20.63
N GLN A 471 9.67 -4.57 -20.19
CA GLN A 471 10.80 -5.37 -20.62
C GLN A 471 11.94 -5.43 -19.60
N SER A 472 12.77 -6.45 -19.71
CA SER A 472 13.87 -6.70 -18.77
C SER A 472 14.97 -5.64 -18.83
N GLY A 473 15.25 -5.05 -20.01
CA GLY A 473 16.33 -4.08 -20.19
C GLY A 473 16.17 -2.78 -19.39
N TYR A 474 14.93 -2.41 -19.08
CA TYR A 474 14.59 -1.18 -18.36
C TYR A 474 13.83 -1.42 -17.06
N LEU A 475 13.74 -2.67 -16.61
CA LEU A 475 13.25 -2.97 -15.27
C LEU A 475 14.28 -2.47 -14.26
N GLN A 476 13.88 -1.54 -13.41
CA GLN A 476 14.75 -0.92 -12.43
C GLN A 476 14.79 -1.73 -11.14
N ASP A 477 15.96 -1.82 -10.52
CA ASP A 477 16.10 -2.25 -9.14
C ASP A 477 15.88 -1.06 -8.22
N ALA A 478 14.76 -1.07 -7.50
CA ALA A 478 14.37 -0.04 -6.54
C ALA A 478 14.72 -0.42 -5.09
N SER A 479 15.67 -1.31 -4.90
CA SER A 479 16.28 -1.54 -3.58
C SER A 479 17.02 -0.29 -3.11
N TYR A 480 17.02 -0.04 -1.81
CA TYR A 480 17.70 1.12 -1.25
C TYR A 480 18.04 0.95 0.22
N ILE A 481 18.98 1.75 0.67
CA ILE A 481 19.26 2.07 2.07
C ILE A 481 19.34 3.59 2.23
N ARG A 482 18.68 4.13 3.26
CA ARG A 482 18.66 5.58 3.52
C ARG A 482 19.01 5.89 4.97
N LEU A 483 19.88 6.87 5.18
CA LEU A 483 20.06 7.49 6.49
C LEU A 483 18.90 8.44 6.74
N LYS A 484 17.87 7.91 7.43
CA LYS A 484 16.60 8.61 7.68
C LYS A 484 16.71 9.70 8.72
N ASN A 485 17.49 9.44 9.76
CA ASN A 485 17.70 10.40 10.83
C ASN A 485 19.11 10.27 11.39
N LEU A 486 19.75 11.39 11.58
CA LEU A 486 21.01 11.52 12.29
C LEU A 486 20.86 12.63 13.31
N GLN A 487 21.11 12.34 14.60
CA GLN A 487 21.01 13.31 15.66
C GLN A 487 22.25 13.26 16.53
N PHE A 488 22.73 14.44 16.92
CA PHE A 488 23.80 14.62 17.87
C PHE A 488 23.38 15.68 18.90
N GLY A 489 23.41 15.34 20.17
CA GLY A 489 22.98 16.20 21.26
C GLY A 489 24.01 16.32 22.36
N TYR A 490 23.91 17.40 23.15
CA TYR A 490 24.66 17.58 24.35
C TYR A 490 23.77 18.11 25.47
N THR A 491 23.73 17.38 26.57
CA THR A 491 23.04 17.79 27.81
C THR A 491 24.05 18.46 28.75
N LEU A 492 23.82 19.71 29.08
CA LEU A 492 24.69 20.47 29.97
C LEU A 492 24.68 19.85 31.36
N PRO A 493 25.83 19.90 32.09
CA PRO A 493 25.91 19.46 33.48
C PRO A 493 24.94 20.23 34.39
N VAL A 494 24.26 19.50 35.26
CA VAL A 494 23.28 20.07 36.22
C VAL A 494 23.89 21.16 37.11
N SER A 495 25.20 21.07 37.40
CA SER A 495 25.93 22.09 38.15
C SER A 495 25.93 23.47 37.50
N LEU A 496 25.81 23.52 36.16
CA LEU A 496 25.69 24.76 35.40
C LEU A 496 24.23 25.22 35.32
N THR A 497 23.31 24.31 35.00
CA THR A 497 21.91 24.65 34.70
C THR A 497 21.12 25.06 35.92
N LYS A 498 21.44 24.53 37.12
CA LYS A 498 20.84 24.94 38.40
C LYS A 498 21.04 26.43 38.71
N LYS A 499 22.10 27.06 38.20
CA LYS A 499 22.33 28.50 38.37
C LYS A 499 21.25 29.37 37.72
N PHE A 500 20.50 28.82 36.79
CA PHE A 500 19.44 29.47 36.02
C PHE A 500 18.04 28.89 36.33
N ALA A 501 17.90 28.14 37.43
CA ALA A 501 16.66 27.43 37.82
C ALA A 501 16.18 26.42 36.74
N VAL A 502 17.11 25.88 35.95
CA VAL A 502 16.84 24.88 34.93
C VAL A 502 17.34 23.52 35.39
N SER A 503 16.47 22.52 35.44
CA SER A 503 16.82 21.16 35.86
C SER A 503 17.56 20.38 34.79
N LYS A 504 17.23 20.60 33.50
CA LYS A 504 17.90 19.98 32.35
C LYS A 504 17.90 20.92 31.15
N LEU A 505 19.05 21.06 30.52
CA LEU A 505 19.21 21.80 29.26
C LEU A 505 19.96 20.92 28.27
N ARG A 506 19.31 20.56 27.17
CA ARG A 506 19.92 19.80 26.07
C ARG A 506 19.84 20.60 24.78
N ILE A 507 20.96 20.72 24.10
CA ILE A 507 21.07 21.30 22.76
C ILE A 507 21.33 20.15 21.78
N PHE A 508 20.68 20.14 20.63
CA PHE A 508 20.91 19.12 19.63
C PHE A 508 20.83 19.67 18.21
N VAL A 509 21.51 18.97 17.31
CA VAL A 509 21.37 19.13 15.87
C VAL A 509 20.85 17.82 15.29
N SER A 510 19.99 17.90 14.29
CA SER A 510 19.49 16.72 13.58
C SER A 510 19.42 16.95 12.09
N GLY A 511 19.53 15.87 11.34
CA GLY A 511 19.32 15.86 9.91
C GLY A 511 18.46 14.68 9.49
N GLU A 512 17.59 14.88 8.50
CA GLU A 512 16.71 13.87 7.96
C GLU A 512 16.98 13.63 6.48
N ASN A 513 16.86 12.37 6.06
CA ASN A 513 17.05 11.93 4.67
C ASN A 513 18.41 12.34 4.09
N LEU A 514 19.48 12.27 4.88
CA LEU A 514 20.79 12.86 4.55
C LEU A 514 21.50 12.15 3.42
N TRP A 515 21.31 10.84 3.33
CA TRP A 515 21.99 10.01 2.33
C TRP A 515 21.09 8.84 1.91
N THR A 516 21.17 8.49 0.62
CA THR A 516 20.47 7.34 0.04
C THR A 516 21.42 6.60 -0.90
N GLY A 517 21.58 5.29 -0.67
CA GLY A 517 22.24 4.37 -1.58
C GLY A 517 21.16 3.57 -2.32
N THR A 518 21.17 3.62 -3.65
CA THR A 518 20.25 2.90 -4.53
C THR A 518 20.83 2.79 -5.93
N SER A 519 20.43 1.78 -6.70
CA SER A 519 20.69 1.64 -8.14
C SER A 519 19.56 2.19 -9.01
N LEU A 520 18.44 2.62 -8.40
CA LEU A 520 17.33 3.25 -9.13
C LEU A 520 17.83 4.50 -9.87
N THR A 521 17.31 4.73 -11.08
CA THR A 521 17.60 5.97 -11.83
C THR A 521 17.39 7.21 -10.97
N LYS A 522 18.28 8.22 -11.12
CA LYS A 522 18.26 9.44 -10.31
C LYS A 522 17.02 10.32 -10.47
N ILE A 523 16.21 10.06 -11.50
CA ILE A 523 14.96 10.76 -11.76
C ILE A 523 13.93 10.48 -10.64
N PHE A 524 13.99 9.31 -10.00
CA PHE A 524 13.00 8.87 -9.02
C PHE A 524 13.61 8.68 -7.63
N ASP A 525 12.82 8.93 -6.61
CA ASP A 525 13.16 8.60 -5.22
C ASP A 525 12.61 7.20 -4.88
N PRO A 526 13.45 6.22 -4.45
CA PRO A 526 13.03 4.84 -4.24
C PRO A 526 11.96 4.66 -3.14
N GLU A 527 11.80 5.64 -2.26
CA GLU A 527 10.81 5.58 -1.17
C GLU A 527 9.44 6.11 -1.61
N THR A 528 9.41 7.02 -2.60
CA THR A 528 8.16 7.63 -3.10
C THR A 528 7.57 6.95 -4.34
N ILE A 529 8.22 5.93 -4.89
CA ILE A 529 7.66 5.07 -5.94
C ILE A 529 6.55 4.17 -5.37
N GLY A 530 5.40 4.69 -5.11
CA GLY A 530 4.32 4.02 -4.41
C GLY A 530 3.26 3.42 -5.31
N GLY A 531 2.16 4.11 -5.44
CA GLY A 531 0.95 3.74 -6.17
C GLY A 531 0.15 4.96 -6.61
N GLY A 532 -0.88 4.77 -7.42
CA GLY A 532 -1.70 5.86 -7.95
C GLY A 532 -0.92 6.73 -8.95
N ASP A 533 -1.07 8.03 -8.86
CA ASP A 533 -0.37 8.99 -9.74
C ASP A 533 1.16 8.97 -9.57
N GLU A 534 1.65 8.46 -8.44
CA GLU A 534 3.07 8.26 -8.15
C GLU A 534 3.72 7.25 -9.11
N TYR A 535 2.96 6.30 -9.65
CA TYR A 535 3.43 5.40 -10.71
C TYR A 535 3.83 6.12 -11.98
N ASN A 536 3.35 7.33 -12.20
CA ASN A 536 3.71 8.16 -13.35
C ASN A 536 4.98 8.99 -13.12
N GLY A 537 5.65 8.85 -11.96
CA GLY A 537 6.84 9.61 -11.62
C GLY A 537 6.59 11.03 -11.15
N ASN A 538 5.33 11.38 -10.84
CA ASN A 538 4.93 12.73 -10.39
C ASN A 538 5.13 12.95 -8.88
N ALA A 539 5.59 11.94 -8.14
CA ALA A 539 5.80 12.05 -6.71
C ALA A 539 6.94 13.02 -6.39
N TYR A 540 6.68 13.95 -5.47
CA TYR A 540 7.73 14.86 -5.00
C TYR A 540 8.75 14.08 -4.16
N PRO A 541 10.06 14.17 -4.46
CA PRO A 541 11.10 13.45 -3.71
C PRO A 541 11.21 13.96 -2.28
N LEU A 542 11.69 13.11 -1.38
CA LEU A 542 11.88 13.47 0.01
C LEU A 542 12.97 14.54 0.18
N SER A 543 12.63 15.59 0.91
CA SER A 543 13.56 16.68 1.21
C SER A 543 14.57 16.26 2.28
N ARG A 544 15.79 16.80 2.19
CA ARG A 544 16.77 16.80 3.27
C ARG A 544 16.43 17.93 4.23
N THR A 545 16.31 17.61 5.52
CA THR A 545 15.97 18.60 6.55
C THR A 545 17.08 18.67 7.57
N PHE A 546 17.48 19.86 7.95
CA PHE A 546 18.41 20.12 9.04
C PHE A 546 17.71 20.93 10.11
N SER A 547 17.87 20.51 11.36
CA SER A 547 17.23 21.17 12.49
C SER A 547 18.21 21.39 13.65
N VAL A 548 18.04 22.48 14.36
CA VAL A 548 18.68 22.75 15.64
C VAL A 548 17.60 22.86 16.68
N GLY A 549 17.76 22.19 17.81
CA GLY A 549 16.75 22.16 18.85
C GLY A 549 17.32 22.37 20.24
N LEU A 550 16.45 22.87 21.12
CA LEU A 550 16.72 23.11 22.52
C LEU A 550 15.62 22.48 23.37
N ASN A 551 16.02 21.60 24.30
CA ASN A 551 15.10 21.03 25.28
C ASN A 551 15.42 21.59 26.64
N VAL A 552 14.45 22.26 27.27
CA VAL A 552 14.57 22.86 28.59
C VAL A 552 13.56 22.21 29.53
N THR A 553 14.02 21.72 30.67
CA THR A 553 13.17 21.29 31.79
C THR A 553 13.44 22.20 32.97
N LEU A 554 12.41 22.85 33.44
CA LEU A 554 12.46 23.78 34.60
C LEU A 554 12.38 23.02 35.91
#